data_daa7ebe0596ba38395e8f7310098efa2
#
_entry.id   daa7ebe0596ba38395e8f7310098efa2
#
_cell.length_a   1.000
_cell.length_b   1.000
_cell.length_c   1.000
_cell.angle_alpha   90.00
_cell.angle_beta   90.00
_cell.angle_gamma   90.00
#
_symmetry.space_group_name_H-M   'P 1'
#
loop_
_entity.id
_entity.type
_entity.pdbx_description
1 polymer ?
#
loop_
_entity_poly.entity_id
_entity_poly.type
_entity_poly.pdbx_seq_one_letter_code
_entity_poly.pdbx_strand_id
1 'polypeptide(L)'
;MKKTSTFGIIHIGSIHTSMAIVKYHSPTQIEVIDSANKELPLGEEVFRTHRLSFASIHALSTILQGFRQLLLDYRVSEVYPIATTVVREAENRLGILDLLYMRTGFRFHVADMTEEVYYKFFALHHFLKKMRKSARSR
;
A
#
# COMPACT_ATOMS: atom_id res chain seq x y z
N MET A 1 -28.39 2.58 -11.40
CA MET A 1 -27.14 3.14 -11.95
C MET A 1 -25.97 2.68 -11.10
N LYS A 2 -25.08 1.89 -11.68
CA LYS A 2 -23.91 1.40 -10.97
C LYS A 2 -22.91 2.54 -10.81
N LYS A 3 -22.69 2.97 -9.57
CA LYS A 3 -21.64 3.95 -9.28
C LYS A 3 -20.28 3.27 -9.37
N THR A 4 -19.44 3.74 -10.27
CA THR A 4 -18.03 3.42 -10.25
C THR A 4 -17.40 4.10 -9.04
N SER A 5 -16.76 3.32 -8.16
CA SER A 5 -16.03 3.88 -7.03
C SER A 5 -14.54 3.85 -7.30
N THR A 6 -13.88 4.94 -6.97
CA THR A 6 -12.42 5.06 -7.07
C THR A 6 -11.85 5.06 -5.65
N PHE A 7 -10.85 4.26 -5.42
CA PHE A 7 -10.19 4.17 -4.11
C PHE A 7 -8.69 4.00 -4.27
N GLY A 8 -7.98 4.33 -3.20
CA GLY A 8 -6.53 4.16 -3.14
C GLY A 8 -6.16 3.03 -2.20
N ILE A 9 -5.12 2.29 -2.57
CA ILE A 9 -4.52 1.28 -1.70
C ILE A 9 -3.07 1.69 -1.49
N ILE A 10 -2.64 1.75 -0.23
CA ILE A 10 -1.25 2.01 0.13
C ILE A 10 -0.71 0.78 0.85
N HIS A 11 0.50 0.37 0.48
CA HIS A 11 1.14 -0.81 1.05
C HIS A 11 2.56 -0.48 1.48
N ILE A 12 2.85 -0.68 2.75
CA ILE A 12 4.22 -0.59 3.29
C ILE A 12 4.78 -2.01 3.35
N GLY A 13 5.73 -2.30 2.49
CA GLY A 13 6.42 -3.58 2.44
C GLY A 13 7.85 -3.49 2.94
N SER A 14 8.56 -4.61 2.90
CA SER A 14 9.94 -4.70 3.39
C SER A 14 10.95 -3.99 2.48
N ILE A 15 10.69 -3.94 1.19
CA ILE A 15 11.60 -3.38 0.18
C ILE A 15 10.98 -2.19 -0.53
N HIS A 16 9.67 -2.22 -0.73
CA HIS A 16 8.93 -1.21 -1.47
C HIS A 16 7.75 -0.68 -0.68
N THR A 17 7.49 0.61 -0.84
CA THR A 17 6.25 1.26 -0.40
C THR A 17 5.52 1.68 -1.65
N SER A 18 4.30 1.22 -1.81
CA SER A 18 3.55 1.36 -3.05
C SER A 18 2.15 1.89 -2.83
N MET A 19 1.60 2.47 -3.90
CA MET A 19 0.23 2.95 -3.93
C MET A 19 -0.38 2.60 -5.28
N ALA A 20 -1.66 2.25 -5.27
CA ALA A 20 -2.45 2.09 -6.49
C ALA A 20 -3.75 2.86 -6.34
N ILE A 21 -4.15 3.53 -7.40
CA ILE A 21 -5.46 4.16 -7.53
C ILE A 21 -6.28 3.25 -8.43
N VAL A 22 -7.39 2.77 -7.91
CA VAL A 22 -8.17 1.70 -8.52
C VAL A 22 -9.59 2.18 -8.74
N LYS A 23 -10.10 1.93 -9.92
CA LYS A 23 -11.49 2.17 -10.27
C LYS A 23 -12.22 0.83 -10.29
N TYR A 24 -13.21 0.73 -9.43
CA TYR A 24 -14.00 -0.49 -9.29
C TYR A 24 -15.31 -0.33 -10.07
N HIS A 25 -15.53 -1.22 -11.02
CA HIS A 25 -16.76 -1.27 -11.82
C HIS A 25 -17.64 -2.44 -11.35
N SER A 26 -17.01 -3.61 -11.15
CA SER A 26 -17.67 -4.83 -10.71
C SER A 26 -16.61 -5.79 -10.17
N PRO A 27 -17.00 -6.91 -9.51
CA PRO A 27 -16.01 -7.90 -9.04
C PRO A 27 -15.08 -8.45 -10.12
N THR A 28 -15.52 -8.40 -11.39
CA THR A 28 -14.72 -8.89 -12.52
C THR A 28 -14.09 -7.77 -13.34
N GLN A 29 -14.36 -6.51 -13.00
CA GLN A 29 -13.90 -5.37 -13.78
C GLN A 29 -13.30 -4.30 -12.85
N ILE A 30 -12.02 -4.44 -12.62
CA ILE A 30 -11.21 -3.53 -11.80
C ILE A 30 -10.13 -2.94 -12.70
N GLU A 31 -9.99 -1.62 -12.66
CA GLU A 31 -9.01 -0.91 -13.48
C GLU A 31 -8.04 -0.15 -12.56
N VAL A 32 -6.74 -0.35 -12.78
CA VAL A 32 -5.71 0.46 -12.10
C VAL A 32 -5.51 1.72 -12.94
N ILE A 33 -5.89 2.86 -12.36
CA ILE A 33 -5.81 4.17 -13.03
C ILE A 33 -4.39 4.69 -12.99
N ASP A 34 -3.73 4.56 -11.84
CA ASP A 34 -2.37 5.01 -11.64
C ASP A 34 -1.74 4.23 -10.48
N SER A 35 -0.43 4.18 -10.47
CA SER A 35 0.31 3.51 -9.41
C SER A 35 1.66 4.18 -9.20
N ALA A 36 2.18 4.07 -8.00
CA ALA A 36 3.50 4.55 -7.63
C ALA A 36 4.18 3.48 -6.77
N ASN A 37 5.46 3.28 -7.00
CA ASN A 37 6.25 2.30 -6.28
C ASN A 37 7.60 2.93 -5.94
N LYS A 38 7.92 3.00 -4.65
CA LYS A 38 9.17 3.57 -4.16
C LYS A 38 9.97 2.53 -3.41
N GLU A 39 11.21 2.35 -3.80
CA GLU A 39 12.12 1.46 -3.09
C GLU A 39 12.54 2.11 -1.78
N LEU A 40 12.33 1.38 -0.68
CA LEU A 40 12.75 1.78 0.65
C LEU A 40 12.97 0.50 1.47
N PRO A 41 14.22 0.07 1.67
CA PRO A 41 14.53 -1.22 2.28
C PRO A 41 14.41 -1.18 3.80
N LEU A 42 13.19 -1.15 4.30
CA LEU A 42 12.88 -1.09 5.74
C LEU A 42 13.05 -2.45 6.44
N GLY A 43 12.86 -3.54 5.70
CA GLY A 43 12.88 -4.89 6.25
C GLY A 43 14.22 -5.29 6.86
N GLU A 44 15.32 -4.91 6.23
CA GLU A 44 16.66 -5.19 6.73
C GLU A 44 16.91 -4.54 8.09
N GLU A 45 16.50 -3.28 8.24
CA GLU A 45 16.65 -2.55 9.51
C GLU A 45 15.85 -3.22 10.63
N VAL A 46 14.58 -3.55 10.37
CA VAL A 46 13.72 -4.18 11.37
C VAL A 46 14.22 -5.59 11.72
N PHE A 47 14.67 -6.34 10.73
CA PHE A 47 15.24 -7.67 10.96
C PHE A 47 16.48 -7.60 11.86
N ARG A 48 17.33 -6.61 11.66
CA ARG A 48 18.58 -6.46 12.39
C ARG A 48 18.40 -5.82 13.77
N THR A 49 17.57 -4.77 13.87
CA THR A 49 17.45 -3.94 15.08
C THR A 49 16.12 -4.11 15.81
N HIS A 50 15.15 -4.80 15.21
CA HIS A 50 13.77 -4.93 15.69
C HIS A 50 13.02 -3.59 15.85
N ARG A 51 13.51 -2.54 15.20
CA ARG A 51 12.95 -1.19 15.27
C ARG A 51 13.14 -0.46 13.95
N LEU A 52 12.32 0.56 13.71
CA LEU A 52 12.58 1.55 12.66
C LEU A 52 13.15 2.82 13.29
N SER A 53 14.24 3.33 12.72
CA SER A 53 14.85 4.58 13.13
C SER A 53 13.98 5.78 12.74
N PHE A 54 14.22 6.91 13.38
CA PHE A 54 13.59 8.18 12.98
C PHE A 54 13.88 8.54 11.54
N ALA A 55 15.09 8.30 11.07
CA ALA A 55 15.48 8.56 9.68
C ALA A 55 14.63 7.73 8.70
N SER A 56 14.41 6.46 8.99
CA SER A 56 13.58 5.58 8.17
C SER A 56 12.11 5.99 8.21
N ILE A 57 11.59 6.34 9.39
CA ILE A 57 10.21 6.82 9.53
C ILE A 57 10.02 8.13 8.77
N HIS A 58 11.02 9.03 8.81
CA HIS A 58 10.99 10.29 8.08
C HIS A 58 10.95 10.04 6.55
N ALA A 59 11.82 9.17 6.06
CA ALA A 59 11.84 8.80 4.64
C ALA A 59 10.51 8.20 4.19
N LEU A 60 9.95 7.30 5.00
CA LEU A 60 8.66 6.71 4.75
C LEU A 60 7.55 7.77 4.73
N SER A 61 7.56 8.68 5.69
CA SER A 61 6.59 9.80 5.76
C SER A 61 6.64 10.67 4.52
N THR A 62 7.83 10.96 4.00
CA THR A 62 8.00 11.77 2.79
C THR A 62 7.39 11.08 1.57
N ILE A 63 7.61 9.77 1.43
CA ILE A 63 7.00 8.97 0.36
C ILE A 63 5.47 9.01 0.49
N LEU A 64 4.95 8.79 1.68
CA LEU A 64 3.51 8.76 1.93
C LEU A 64 2.85 10.13 1.72
N GLN A 65 3.53 11.22 2.01
CA GLN A 65 3.05 12.56 1.71
C GLN A 65 2.91 12.78 0.21
N GLY A 66 3.86 12.27 -0.58
CA GLY A 66 3.77 12.27 -2.03
C GLY A 66 2.56 11.47 -2.54
N PHE A 67 2.32 10.31 -1.95
CA PHE A 67 1.14 9.49 -2.28
C PHE A 67 -0.15 10.22 -1.93
N ARG A 68 -0.18 10.87 -0.77
CA ARG A 68 -1.34 11.67 -0.37
C ARG A 68 -1.65 12.76 -1.39
N GLN A 69 -0.62 13.44 -1.90
CA GLN A 69 -0.80 14.46 -2.91
C GLN A 69 -1.40 13.89 -4.20
N LEU A 70 -0.92 12.73 -4.65
CA LEU A 70 -1.50 12.04 -5.80
C LEU A 70 -2.97 11.69 -5.58
N LEU A 71 -3.32 11.18 -4.42
CA LEU A 71 -4.69 10.85 -4.08
C LEU A 71 -5.59 12.08 -4.09
N LEU A 72 -5.10 13.22 -3.61
CA LEU A 72 -5.82 14.49 -3.65
C LEU A 72 -5.99 14.97 -5.09
N ASP A 73 -4.97 14.88 -5.91
CA ASP A 73 -5.01 15.29 -7.32
C ASP A 73 -6.03 14.48 -8.11
N TYR A 74 -6.16 13.19 -7.83
CA TYR A 74 -7.17 12.32 -8.44
C TYR A 74 -8.53 12.38 -7.74
N ARG A 75 -8.66 13.19 -6.68
CA ARG A 75 -9.90 13.36 -5.88
C ARG A 75 -10.38 12.02 -5.28
N VAL A 76 -9.44 11.19 -4.86
CA VAL A 76 -9.74 9.93 -4.18
C VAL A 76 -9.99 10.21 -2.71
N SER A 77 -11.20 9.88 -2.22
CA SER A 77 -11.59 10.10 -0.83
C SER A 77 -11.47 8.84 0.03
N GLU A 78 -11.51 7.68 -0.58
CA GLU A 78 -11.48 6.39 0.11
C GLU A 78 -10.11 5.74 -0.08
N VAL A 79 -9.39 5.54 1.03
CA VAL A 79 -8.02 5.02 1.01
C VAL A 79 -7.90 3.88 2.00
N TYR A 80 -7.21 2.82 1.59
CA TYR A 80 -6.93 1.63 2.40
C TYR A 80 -5.42 1.52 2.63
N PRO A 81 -4.90 2.11 3.72
CA PRO A 81 -3.47 2.02 4.03
C PRO A 81 -3.17 0.74 4.82
N ILE A 82 -2.30 -0.09 4.28
CA ILE A 82 -1.97 -1.40 4.82
C ILE A 82 -0.47 -1.48 5.08
N ALA A 83 -0.09 -1.88 6.30
CA ALA A 83 1.28 -2.17 6.66
C ALA A 83 1.42 -3.67 6.95
N THR A 84 2.56 -4.23 6.61
CA THR A 84 2.82 -5.66 6.74
C THR A 84 3.99 -5.94 7.70
N THR A 85 4.80 -6.93 7.41
CA THR A 85 5.85 -7.48 8.27
C THR A 85 6.71 -6.44 8.96
N VAL A 86 7.13 -5.41 8.22
CA VAL A 86 8.04 -4.38 8.74
C VAL A 86 7.47 -3.68 9.98
N VAL A 87 6.21 -3.27 9.91
CA VAL A 87 5.57 -2.59 11.04
C VAL A 87 5.12 -3.61 12.08
N ARG A 88 4.59 -4.75 11.65
CA ARG A 88 4.13 -5.81 12.54
C ARG A 88 5.23 -6.29 13.48
N GLU A 89 6.45 -6.47 12.97
CA GLU A 89 7.60 -7.01 13.70
C GLU A 89 8.41 -5.95 14.45
N ALA A 90 8.11 -4.67 14.28
CA ALA A 90 8.83 -3.61 14.96
C ALA A 90 8.38 -3.46 16.40
N GLU A 91 9.34 -3.40 17.33
CA GLU A 91 9.06 -3.16 18.75
C GLU A 91 8.42 -1.79 18.98
N ASN A 92 8.80 -0.80 18.17
CA ASN A 92 8.25 0.56 18.24
C ASN A 92 7.04 0.77 17.33
N ARG A 93 6.30 -0.29 17.05
CA ARG A 93 5.15 -0.30 16.13
C ARG A 93 4.14 0.82 16.40
N LEU A 94 3.74 1.00 17.65
CA LEU A 94 2.75 2.02 18.01
C LEU A 94 3.27 3.43 17.73
N GLY A 95 4.54 3.68 18.01
CA GLY A 95 5.18 4.95 17.71
C GLY A 95 5.28 5.23 16.21
N ILE A 96 5.57 4.19 15.42
CA ILE A 96 5.58 4.31 13.95
C ILE A 96 4.20 4.72 13.45
N LEU A 97 3.16 4.03 13.90
CA LEU A 97 1.79 4.29 13.48
C LEU A 97 1.34 5.69 13.86
N ASP A 98 1.67 6.15 15.05
CA ASP A 98 1.34 7.48 15.54
C ASP A 98 2.04 8.58 14.72
N LEU A 99 3.33 8.41 14.47
CA LEU A 99 4.10 9.39 13.67
C LEU A 99 3.59 9.46 12.23
N LEU A 100 3.29 8.32 11.61
CA LEU A 100 2.74 8.29 10.26
C LEU A 100 1.39 8.98 10.21
N TYR A 101 0.53 8.73 11.18
CA TYR A 101 -0.77 9.40 11.27
C TYR A 101 -0.62 10.90 11.42
N MET A 102 0.24 11.37 12.32
CA MET A 102 0.47 12.79 12.56
C MET A 102 0.99 13.50 11.30
N ARG A 103 1.85 12.84 10.54
CA ARG A 103 2.49 13.46 9.36
C ARG A 103 1.69 13.34 8.09
N THR A 104 0.89 12.29 7.94
CA THR A 104 0.21 11.99 6.67
C THR A 104 -1.31 11.94 6.77
N GLY A 105 -1.84 11.77 7.97
CA GLY A 105 -3.27 11.55 8.19
C GLY A 105 -3.72 10.11 7.92
N PHE A 106 -2.82 9.23 7.49
CA PHE A 106 -3.17 7.84 7.22
C PHE A 106 -3.15 7.00 8.50
N ARG A 107 -4.23 6.23 8.72
CA ARG A 107 -4.31 5.22 9.78
C ARG A 107 -4.06 3.86 9.16
N PHE A 108 -2.86 3.34 9.35
CA PHE A 108 -2.49 2.06 8.77
C PHE A 108 -3.11 0.90 9.53
N HIS A 109 -3.71 -0.02 8.78
CA HIS A 109 -4.08 -1.33 9.27
C HIS A 109 -2.84 -2.23 9.18
N VAL A 110 -2.44 -2.82 10.30
CA VAL A 110 -1.31 -3.76 10.31
C VAL A 110 -1.86 -5.15 10.02
N ALA A 111 -1.57 -5.67 8.84
CA ALA A 111 -2.03 -6.98 8.40
C ALA A 111 -1.29 -8.09 9.15
N ASP A 112 -2.00 -9.11 9.57
CA ASP A 112 -1.38 -10.33 10.09
C ASP A 112 -0.85 -11.20 8.94
N MET A 113 -0.18 -12.30 9.27
CA MET A 113 0.40 -13.18 8.24
C MET A 113 -0.64 -13.78 7.31
N THR A 114 -1.79 -14.13 7.82
CA THR A 114 -2.89 -14.70 7.04
C THR A 114 -3.46 -13.67 6.06
N GLU A 115 -3.70 -12.45 6.53
CA GLU A 115 -4.15 -11.34 5.69
C GLU A 115 -3.12 -11.00 4.61
N GLU A 116 -1.82 -11.02 4.95
CA GLU A 116 -0.74 -10.72 4.01
C GLU A 116 -0.70 -11.76 2.88
N VAL A 117 -0.81 -13.04 3.20
CA VAL A 117 -0.87 -14.12 2.21
C VAL A 117 -2.10 -13.95 1.31
N TYR A 118 -3.24 -13.62 1.89
CA TYR A 118 -4.48 -13.40 1.15
C TYR A 118 -4.33 -12.24 0.15
N TYR A 119 -3.79 -11.11 0.58
CA TYR A 119 -3.58 -9.95 -0.30
C TYR A 119 -2.60 -10.26 -1.42
N LYS A 120 -1.52 -10.97 -1.15
CA LYS A 120 -0.55 -11.40 -2.17
C LYS A 120 -1.18 -12.33 -3.19
N PHE A 121 -1.97 -13.29 -2.72
CA PHE A 121 -2.71 -14.22 -3.58
C PHE A 121 -3.69 -13.48 -4.48
N PHE A 122 -4.45 -12.55 -3.91
CA PHE A 122 -5.43 -11.76 -4.65
C PHE A 122 -4.76 -10.90 -5.73
N ALA A 123 -3.67 -10.24 -5.39
CA ALA A 123 -2.89 -9.43 -6.33
C ALA A 123 -2.32 -10.27 -7.47
N LEU A 124 -1.77 -11.45 -7.15
CA LEU A 124 -1.23 -12.37 -8.15
C LEU A 124 -2.33 -12.89 -9.07
N HIS A 125 -3.47 -13.28 -8.52
CA HIS A 125 -4.62 -13.75 -9.30
C HIS A 125 -5.11 -12.68 -10.27
N HIS A 126 -5.20 -11.44 -9.82
CA HIS A 126 -5.58 -10.30 -10.66
C HIS A 126 -4.57 -10.07 -11.78
N PHE A 127 -3.28 -10.13 -11.47
CA PHE A 127 -2.20 -9.98 -12.43
C PHE A 127 -2.24 -11.07 -13.50
N LEU A 128 -2.41 -12.32 -13.12
CA LEU A 128 -2.50 -13.46 -14.06
C LEU A 128 -3.72 -13.33 -14.98
N LYS A 129 -4.85 -12.87 -14.43
CA LYS A 129 -6.07 -12.64 -15.19
C LYS A 129 -5.86 -11.56 -16.26
N LYS A 130 -5.16 -10.47 -15.90
CA LYS A 130 -4.80 -9.39 -16.82
C LYS A 130 -3.89 -9.88 -17.94
N MET A 131 -2.92 -10.73 -17.63
CA MET A 131 -2.04 -11.33 -18.63
C MET A 131 -2.79 -12.22 -19.63
N ARG A 132 -3.72 -13.05 -19.14
CA ARG A 132 -4.58 -13.88 -20.01
C ARG A 132 -5.40 -13.05 -20.97
N LYS A 133 -5.97 -11.94 -20.49
CA LYS A 133 -6.77 -11.02 -21.31
C LYS A 133 -5.90 -10.35 -22.38
N SER A 134 -4.69 -9.95 -22.07
CA SER A 134 -3.73 -9.39 -23.01
C SER A 134 -3.31 -10.39 -24.08
N ALA A 135 -3.08 -11.64 -23.70
CA ALA A 135 -2.75 -12.71 -24.65
C ALA A 135 -3.89 -13.05 -25.61
N ARG A 136 -5.14 -12.94 -25.14
CA ARG A 136 -6.33 -13.22 -25.98
C ARG A 136 -6.65 -12.12 -26.98
N SER A 137 -6.20 -10.88 -26.74
CA SER A 137 -6.46 -9.76 -27.64
C SER A 137 -5.44 -9.62 -28.76
N ARG A 138 -4.50 -10.54 -28.87
CA ARG A 138 -3.55 -10.66 -29.98
C ARG A 138 -4.07 -11.74 -30.95
#